data_445abc6cde8372cb5e42058ec173da5d
#
_entry.id   445abc6cde8372cb5e42058ec173da5d
#
_cell.length_a   1.000
_cell.length_b   1.000
_cell.length_c   1.000
_cell.angle_alpha   90.00
_cell.angle_beta   90.00
_cell.angle_gamma   90.00
#
_symmetry.space_group_name_H-M   'P 1'
#
loop_
_entity.id
_entity.type
_entity.pdbx_description
1 polymer ?
#
loop_
_entity_poly.entity_id
_entity_poly.type
_entity_poly.pdbx_seq_one_letter_code
_entity_poly.pdbx_strand_id
1 'polypeptide(L)'
;MRPLTPRRIAWVCAGLFGVLFVACVISLRLGAYPISVRDIVTTLFQGAIGRWDDIPGGLKSIVWEIRLPRIMLGILVGASLSTAGAGFQALLRNPLADPYVLGVSSGAALGAIVSLIVAPHAAGAIQVAAFIGAAGTIAAVYFLGRRGGQLDSATLLLAGIVAASFLSAIIMFLMTTLSGRDLRGMAFWLMGDLASQPSVNSAWLYLLLLIGAGSIYTTSSDLNLILTGEQEARHLGVNVNRVKLVVYVAASMLTGLAVSVSGAIGYVGLLVPHLMRMMFGTDYRLLIPTSALGGAILIVVADTVARTAVAPTDWPVGAMTALGGAPVFIYLMRRRVR
;
A
#
# COMPACT_ATOMS: atom_id res chain seq x y z
N MET A 1 -23.53 -8.21 18.23
CA MET A 1 -22.57 -7.14 17.77
C MET A 1 -23.22 -5.78 18.07
N ARG A 2 -22.44 -4.79 18.56
CA ARG A 2 -22.99 -3.44 18.78
C ARG A 2 -23.33 -2.81 17.43
N PRO A 3 -24.46 -2.12 17.25
CA PRO A 3 -24.84 -1.50 15.99
C PRO A 3 -23.78 -0.50 15.53
N LEU A 4 -23.51 -0.47 14.23
CA LEU A 4 -22.56 0.48 13.65
C LEU A 4 -23.25 1.86 13.59
N THR A 5 -22.75 2.80 14.38
CA THR A 5 -23.22 4.20 14.38
C THR A 5 -22.12 5.11 13.79
N PRO A 6 -22.47 6.23 13.15
CA PRO A 6 -21.47 7.21 12.67
C PRO A 6 -20.52 7.68 13.78
N ARG A 7 -21.04 7.82 15.00
CA ARG A 7 -20.22 8.12 16.19
C ARG A 7 -19.13 7.07 16.44
N ARG A 8 -19.47 5.78 16.33
CA ARG A 8 -18.50 4.70 16.53
C ARG A 8 -17.41 4.74 15.46
N ILE A 9 -17.76 4.99 14.19
CA ILE A 9 -16.78 5.14 13.11
C ILE A 9 -15.84 6.29 13.46
N ALA A 10 -16.37 7.46 13.81
CA ALA A 10 -15.58 8.64 14.13
C ALA A 10 -14.61 8.40 15.31
N TRP A 11 -15.08 7.81 16.42
CA TRP A 11 -14.22 7.53 17.58
C TRP A 11 -13.12 6.52 17.30
N VAL A 12 -13.42 5.43 16.56
CA VAL A 12 -12.41 4.43 16.21
C VAL A 12 -11.36 5.03 15.27
N CYS A 13 -11.80 5.78 14.24
CA CYS A 13 -10.87 6.45 13.33
C CYS A 13 -10.05 7.52 14.04
N ALA A 14 -10.63 8.30 14.94
CA ALA A 14 -9.90 9.28 15.74
C ALA A 14 -8.85 8.62 16.65
N GLY A 15 -9.19 7.49 17.28
CA GLY A 15 -8.23 6.71 18.06
C GLY A 15 -7.07 6.19 17.22
N LEU A 16 -7.33 5.59 16.05
CA LEU A 16 -6.29 5.14 15.14
C LEU A 16 -5.45 6.30 14.58
N PHE A 17 -6.08 7.46 14.30
CA PHE A 17 -5.35 8.66 13.88
C PHE A 17 -4.41 9.15 14.99
N GLY A 18 -4.86 9.12 16.26
CA GLY A 18 -4.00 9.41 17.41
C GLY A 18 -2.79 8.45 17.49
N VAL A 19 -3.00 7.14 17.27
CA VAL A 19 -1.91 6.16 17.20
C VAL A 19 -0.96 6.45 16.05
N LEU A 20 -1.48 6.77 14.85
CA LEU A 20 -0.67 7.17 13.69
C LEU A 20 0.17 8.42 14.00
N PHE A 21 -0.44 9.43 14.61
CA PHE A 21 0.27 10.65 15.01
C PHE A 21 1.43 10.36 15.95
N VAL A 22 1.21 9.55 16.99
CA VAL A 22 2.26 9.11 17.92
C VAL A 22 3.35 8.33 17.18
N ALA A 23 2.98 7.41 16.28
CA ALA A 23 3.95 6.68 15.45
C ALA A 23 4.80 7.62 14.59
N CYS A 24 4.21 8.65 13.98
CA CYS A 24 4.93 9.66 13.21
C CYS A 24 5.93 10.46 14.08
N VAL A 25 5.51 10.88 15.28
CA VAL A 25 6.39 11.61 16.20
C VAL A 25 7.57 10.73 16.64
N ILE A 26 7.30 9.47 16.97
CA ILE A 26 8.36 8.49 17.31
C ILE A 26 9.30 8.30 16.11
N SER A 27 8.75 8.15 14.90
CA SER A 27 9.49 7.98 13.67
C SER A 27 10.38 9.20 13.33
N LEU A 28 9.89 10.41 13.59
CA LEU A 28 10.70 11.64 13.45
C LEU A 28 11.84 11.70 14.47
N ARG A 29 11.61 11.21 15.68
CA ARG A 29 12.61 11.21 16.76
C ARG A 29 13.71 10.18 16.56
N LEU A 30 13.33 8.95 16.18
CA LEU A 30 14.24 7.81 16.06
C LEU A 30 14.96 7.78 14.71
N GLY A 31 16.21 7.34 14.71
CA GLY A 31 17.07 7.18 13.53
C GLY A 31 18.52 7.13 13.96
N ALA A 32 19.46 7.04 13.01
CA ALA A 32 20.90 7.07 13.26
C ALA A 32 21.35 8.30 14.06
N TYR A 33 20.64 9.42 13.90
CA TYR A 33 20.83 10.65 14.70
C TYR A 33 19.54 10.94 15.49
N PRO A 34 19.50 10.75 16.83
CA PRO A 34 18.32 11.03 17.64
C PRO A 34 18.08 12.53 17.75
N ILE A 35 16.83 12.98 17.54
CA ILE A 35 16.44 14.40 17.61
C ILE A 35 15.49 14.58 18.80
N SER A 36 15.64 15.69 19.53
CA SER A 36 14.72 16.01 20.63
C SER A 36 13.33 16.39 20.09
N VAL A 37 12.28 16.12 20.86
CA VAL A 37 10.91 16.51 20.47
C VAL A 37 10.80 18.04 20.30
N ARG A 38 11.50 18.81 21.14
CA ARG A 38 11.55 20.28 21.04
C ARG A 38 12.12 20.72 19.68
N ASP A 39 13.26 20.14 19.26
CA ASP A 39 13.88 20.48 17.98
C ASP A 39 13.01 20.07 16.80
N ILE A 40 12.31 18.94 16.87
CA ILE A 40 11.35 18.52 15.86
C ILE A 40 10.23 19.55 15.73
N VAL A 41 9.60 19.93 16.84
CA VAL A 41 8.48 20.88 16.84
C VAL A 41 8.93 22.25 16.33
N THR A 42 10.08 22.76 16.80
CA THR A 42 10.61 24.05 16.34
C THR A 42 10.96 24.01 14.86
N THR A 43 11.62 22.96 14.39
CA THR A 43 11.99 22.78 12.98
C THR A 43 10.76 22.69 12.07
N LEU A 44 9.75 21.92 12.47
CA LEU A 44 8.51 21.82 11.71
C LEU A 44 7.75 23.15 11.69
N PHE A 45 7.66 23.84 12.82
CA PHE A 45 6.99 25.15 12.90
C PHE A 45 7.70 26.22 12.06
N GLN A 46 9.03 26.34 12.20
CA GLN A 46 9.81 27.30 11.43
C GLN A 46 9.72 27.05 9.92
N GLY A 47 9.81 25.78 9.48
CA GLY A 47 9.64 25.43 8.08
C GLY A 47 8.22 25.72 7.56
N ALA A 48 7.18 25.46 8.36
CA ALA A 48 5.80 25.71 7.97
C ALA A 48 5.48 27.21 7.77
N ILE A 49 6.17 28.10 8.51
CA ILE A 49 6.02 29.56 8.37
C ILE A 49 7.06 30.19 7.42
N GLY A 50 7.86 29.36 6.72
CA GLY A 50 8.83 29.82 5.73
C GLY A 50 10.13 30.39 6.29
N ARG A 51 10.41 30.24 7.59
CA ARG A 51 11.66 30.68 8.24
C ARG A 51 12.77 29.64 8.12
N TRP A 52 13.18 29.36 6.89
CA TRP A 52 14.15 28.29 6.60
C TRP A 52 15.58 28.62 7.10
N ASP A 53 15.92 29.89 7.18
CA ASP A 53 17.26 30.35 7.61
C ASP A 53 17.44 30.21 9.14
N ASP A 54 16.37 30.17 9.91
CA ASP A 54 16.40 30.00 11.36
C ASP A 54 16.61 28.53 11.77
N ILE A 55 16.53 27.58 10.81
CA ILE A 55 16.69 26.15 11.06
C ILE A 55 18.15 25.74 10.87
N PRO A 56 18.83 25.12 11.88
CA PRO A 56 20.13 24.54 11.70
C PRO A 56 20.17 23.59 10.50
N GLY A 57 21.13 23.77 9.57
CA GLY A 57 21.14 23.07 8.28
C GLY A 57 21.05 21.53 8.41
N GLY A 58 21.72 20.95 9.41
CA GLY A 58 21.61 19.50 9.66
C GLY A 58 20.20 19.05 10.07
N LEU A 59 19.48 19.84 10.88
CA LEU A 59 18.10 19.51 11.27
C LEU A 59 17.12 19.70 10.12
N LYS A 60 17.33 20.72 9.28
CA LYS A 60 16.53 20.92 8.07
C LYS A 60 16.60 19.69 7.17
N SER A 61 17.80 19.26 6.80
CA SER A 61 17.97 18.10 5.91
C SER A 61 17.42 16.82 6.53
N ILE A 62 17.68 16.56 7.82
CA ILE A 62 17.19 15.33 8.44
C ILE A 62 15.65 15.30 8.55
N VAL A 63 15.03 16.41 8.98
CA VAL A 63 13.58 16.43 9.26
C VAL A 63 12.78 16.62 7.97
N TRP A 64 13.09 17.68 7.18
CA TRP A 64 12.27 18.06 6.03
C TRP A 64 12.62 17.35 4.73
N GLU A 65 13.89 16.97 4.52
CA GLU A 65 14.32 16.39 3.25
C GLU A 65 14.40 14.86 3.32
N ILE A 66 14.60 14.28 4.52
CA ILE A 66 14.75 12.82 4.68
C ILE A 66 13.57 12.20 5.41
N ARG A 67 13.31 12.59 6.70
CA ARG A 67 12.36 11.84 7.55
C ARG A 67 10.92 12.11 7.22
N LEU A 68 10.53 13.37 7.07
CA LEU A 68 9.14 13.74 6.81
C LEU A 68 8.63 13.18 5.49
N PRO A 69 9.34 13.34 4.35
CA PRO A 69 8.91 12.76 3.08
C PRO A 69 8.78 11.23 3.15
N ARG A 70 9.71 10.56 3.84
CA ARG A 70 9.70 9.11 4.02
C ARG A 70 8.50 8.63 4.86
N ILE A 71 8.17 9.34 5.94
CA ILE A 71 6.97 9.06 6.76
C ILE A 71 5.70 9.28 5.95
N MET A 72 5.61 10.40 5.22
CA MET A 72 4.48 10.69 4.35
C MET A 72 4.30 9.61 3.28
N LEU A 73 5.38 9.21 2.63
CA LEU A 73 5.36 8.09 1.68
C LEU A 73 4.89 6.78 2.33
N GLY A 74 5.37 6.48 3.54
CA GLY A 74 4.93 5.32 4.32
C GLY A 74 3.43 5.33 4.62
N ILE A 75 2.87 6.49 4.97
CA ILE A 75 1.42 6.69 5.16
C ILE A 75 0.67 6.41 3.86
N LEU A 76 1.11 7.01 2.75
CA LEU A 76 0.51 6.84 1.43
C LEU A 76 0.48 5.36 1.03
N VAL A 77 1.61 4.69 1.09
CA VAL A 77 1.79 3.29 0.68
C VAL A 77 0.98 2.35 1.57
N GLY A 78 1.08 2.52 2.89
CA GLY A 78 0.35 1.69 3.85
C GLY A 78 -1.16 1.81 3.73
N ALA A 79 -1.66 3.04 3.61
CA ALA A 79 -3.09 3.30 3.40
C ALA A 79 -3.57 2.73 2.06
N SER A 80 -2.80 2.92 0.97
CA SER A 80 -3.15 2.41 -0.36
C SER A 80 -3.23 0.90 -0.38
N LEU A 81 -2.18 0.20 0.07
CA LEU A 81 -2.12 -1.27 0.05
C LEU A 81 -3.20 -1.91 0.93
N SER A 82 -3.43 -1.37 2.13
CA SER A 82 -4.43 -1.93 3.04
C SER A 82 -5.85 -1.69 2.56
N THR A 83 -6.14 -0.52 1.98
CA THR A 83 -7.45 -0.23 1.39
C THR A 83 -7.70 -1.11 0.16
N ALA A 84 -6.70 -1.24 -0.71
CA ALA A 84 -6.75 -2.15 -1.86
C ALA A 84 -6.98 -3.59 -1.41
N GLY A 85 -6.27 -4.03 -0.37
CA GLY A 85 -6.44 -5.36 0.22
C GLY A 85 -7.85 -5.61 0.73
N ALA A 86 -8.44 -4.66 1.48
CA ALA A 86 -9.83 -4.74 1.91
C ALA A 86 -10.80 -4.86 0.73
N GLY A 87 -10.57 -4.08 -0.34
CA GLY A 87 -11.35 -4.13 -1.58
C GLY A 87 -11.25 -5.48 -2.28
N PHE A 88 -10.04 -6.01 -2.48
CA PHE A 88 -9.85 -7.30 -3.13
C PHE A 88 -10.37 -8.48 -2.30
N GLN A 89 -10.24 -8.43 -0.97
CA GLN A 89 -10.82 -9.43 -0.10
C GLN A 89 -12.36 -9.48 -0.22
N ALA A 90 -13.01 -8.33 -0.40
CA ALA A 90 -14.44 -8.26 -0.68
C ALA A 90 -14.77 -8.79 -2.07
N LEU A 91 -14.07 -8.29 -3.09
CA LEU A 91 -14.28 -8.63 -4.50
C LEU A 91 -14.16 -10.14 -4.76
N LEU A 92 -13.11 -10.75 -4.20
CA LEU A 92 -12.80 -12.16 -4.37
C LEU A 92 -13.51 -13.05 -3.34
N ARG A 93 -14.24 -12.45 -2.39
CA ARG A 93 -14.90 -13.13 -1.27
C ARG A 93 -13.95 -14.06 -0.52
N ASN A 94 -12.70 -13.66 -0.47
CA ASN A 94 -11.63 -14.41 0.17
C ASN A 94 -10.85 -13.49 1.13
N PRO A 95 -10.91 -13.74 2.45
CA PRO A 95 -10.21 -12.92 3.44
C PRO A 95 -8.68 -13.03 3.36
N LEU A 96 -8.17 -13.96 2.55
CA LEU A 96 -6.75 -14.20 2.30
C LEU A 96 -6.28 -13.60 0.96
N ALA A 97 -7.14 -12.86 0.26
CA ALA A 97 -6.75 -12.20 -0.98
C ALA A 97 -5.74 -11.07 -0.68
N ASP A 98 -4.65 -11.09 -1.43
CA ASP A 98 -3.62 -10.06 -1.42
C ASP A 98 -3.67 -9.28 -2.74
N PRO A 99 -3.48 -7.96 -2.75
CA PRO A 99 -3.44 -7.16 -3.97
C PRO A 99 -2.43 -7.66 -5.02
N TYR A 100 -1.37 -8.31 -4.59
CA TYR A 100 -0.31 -8.80 -5.47
C TYR A 100 -0.68 -10.08 -6.25
N VAL A 101 -1.68 -10.83 -5.80
CA VAL A 101 -2.11 -12.05 -6.48
C VAL A 101 -2.60 -11.79 -7.92
N LEU A 102 -3.02 -10.56 -8.22
CA LEU A 102 -3.44 -10.15 -9.56
C LEU A 102 -2.28 -9.73 -10.49
N GLY A 103 -1.03 -9.96 -10.09
CA GLY A 103 0.15 -9.68 -10.91
C GLY A 103 0.52 -8.20 -11.04
N VAL A 104 -0.15 -7.32 -10.32
CA VAL A 104 0.08 -5.86 -10.37
C VAL A 104 1.53 -5.50 -10.04
N SER A 105 2.09 -6.14 -9.01
CA SER A 105 3.48 -5.93 -8.59
C SER A 105 4.48 -6.39 -9.66
N SER A 106 4.25 -7.54 -10.30
CA SER A 106 5.12 -8.02 -11.38
C SER A 106 5.07 -7.10 -12.59
N GLY A 107 3.89 -6.55 -12.93
CA GLY A 107 3.75 -5.56 -13.99
C GLY A 107 4.50 -4.26 -13.68
N ALA A 108 4.38 -3.77 -12.45
CA ALA A 108 5.13 -2.61 -12.00
C ALA A 108 6.65 -2.85 -12.07
N ALA A 109 7.11 -4.00 -11.61
CA ALA A 109 8.51 -4.39 -11.64
C ALA A 109 9.06 -4.48 -13.07
N LEU A 110 8.30 -5.06 -13.98
CA LEU A 110 8.66 -5.08 -15.40
C LEU A 110 8.81 -3.67 -15.97
N GLY A 111 7.83 -2.79 -15.71
CA GLY A 111 7.91 -1.39 -16.12
C GLY A 111 9.13 -0.67 -15.56
N ALA A 112 9.45 -0.87 -14.29
CA ALA A 112 10.62 -0.29 -13.64
C ALA A 112 11.94 -0.77 -14.29
N ILE A 113 12.07 -2.06 -14.56
CA ILE A 113 13.28 -2.63 -15.21
C ILE A 113 13.42 -2.09 -16.63
N VAL A 114 12.34 -2.09 -17.42
CA VAL A 114 12.37 -1.54 -18.77
C VAL A 114 12.79 -0.08 -18.75
N SER A 115 12.31 0.72 -17.80
CA SER A 115 12.73 2.11 -17.63
C SER A 115 14.23 2.25 -17.33
N LEU A 116 14.78 1.40 -16.48
CA LEU A 116 16.22 1.40 -16.19
C LEU A 116 17.08 1.08 -17.42
N ILE A 117 16.58 0.23 -18.30
CA ILE A 117 17.30 -0.14 -19.55
C ILE A 117 17.19 0.96 -20.59
N VAL A 118 15.99 1.56 -20.76
CA VAL A 118 15.71 2.49 -21.87
C VAL A 118 16.02 3.94 -21.50
N ALA A 119 15.79 4.33 -20.25
CA ALA A 119 15.89 5.71 -19.77
C ALA A 119 16.52 5.81 -18.37
N PRO A 120 17.76 5.31 -18.16
CA PRO A 120 18.37 5.16 -16.83
C PRO A 120 18.58 6.47 -16.07
N HIS A 121 18.62 7.62 -16.78
CA HIS A 121 18.88 8.94 -16.19
C HIS A 121 17.65 9.85 -16.15
N ALA A 122 16.50 9.41 -16.59
CA ALA A 122 15.28 10.22 -16.59
C ALA A 122 14.64 10.25 -15.21
N ALA A 123 14.63 11.41 -14.56
CA ALA A 123 14.01 11.56 -13.24
C ALA A 123 12.51 11.18 -13.26
N GLY A 124 12.10 10.32 -12.35
CA GLY A 124 10.72 9.86 -12.26
C GLY A 124 10.29 8.80 -13.30
N ALA A 125 11.16 8.43 -14.25
CA ALA A 125 10.83 7.48 -15.29
C ALA A 125 10.48 6.10 -14.73
N ILE A 126 11.19 5.65 -13.71
CA ILE A 126 10.94 4.36 -13.05
C ILE A 126 9.52 4.32 -12.46
N GLN A 127 9.09 5.38 -11.77
CA GLN A 127 7.78 5.47 -11.15
C GLN A 127 6.65 5.47 -12.19
N VAL A 128 6.81 6.26 -13.25
CA VAL A 128 5.84 6.32 -14.34
C VAL A 128 5.76 4.99 -15.08
N ALA A 129 6.88 4.41 -15.44
CA ALA A 129 6.92 3.12 -16.13
C ALA A 129 6.40 1.97 -15.27
N ALA A 130 6.70 1.96 -13.96
CA ALA A 130 6.13 1.00 -13.01
C ALA A 130 4.61 1.14 -12.92
N PHE A 131 4.09 2.37 -12.85
CA PHE A 131 2.64 2.61 -12.85
C PHE A 131 1.97 2.15 -14.14
N ILE A 132 2.57 2.45 -15.29
CA ILE A 132 2.08 1.99 -16.61
C ILE A 132 2.12 0.45 -16.70
N GLY A 133 3.19 -0.18 -16.26
CA GLY A 133 3.32 -1.65 -16.22
C GLY A 133 2.26 -2.30 -15.33
N ALA A 134 2.00 -1.71 -14.15
CA ALA A 134 0.91 -2.12 -13.28
C ALA A 134 -0.46 -1.98 -13.98
N ALA A 135 -0.74 -0.82 -14.56
CA ALA A 135 -2.00 -0.55 -15.26
C ALA A 135 -2.22 -1.49 -16.45
N GLY A 136 -1.17 -1.77 -17.23
CA GLY A 136 -1.21 -2.72 -18.35
C GLY A 136 -1.54 -4.14 -17.88
N THR A 137 -0.91 -4.59 -16.79
CA THR A 137 -1.20 -5.92 -16.20
C THR A 137 -2.63 -5.99 -15.67
N ILE A 138 -3.10 -4.96 -14.99
CA ILE A 138 -4.49 -4.86 -14.51
C ILE A 138 -5.47 -4.97 -15.67
N ALA A 139 -5.24 -4.22 -16.76
CA ALA A 139 -6.08 -4.27 -17.94
C ALA A 139 -6.08 -5.68 -18.57
N ALA A 140 -4.91 -6.29 -18.73
CA ALA A 140 -4.79 -7.64 -19.28
C ALA A 140 -5.53 -8.66 -18.42
N VAL A 141 -5.32 -8.65 -17.10
CA VAL A 141 -5.98 -9.57 -16.15
C VAL A 141 -7.50 -9.31 -16.12
N TYR A 142 -7.94 -8.07 -16.24
CA TYR A 142 -9.37 -7.73 -16.36
C TYR A 142 -10.02 -8.39 -17.58
N PHE A 143 -9.40 -8.24 -18.75
CA PHE A 143 -9.95 -8.83 -19.98
C PHE A 143 -9.93 -10.37 -19.95
N LEU A 144 -8.86 -10.97 -19.40
CA LEU A 144 -8.75 -12.42 -19.24
C LEU A 144 -9.69 -12.98 -18.17
N GLY A 145 -9.96 -12.20 -17.11
CA GLY A 145 -10.81 -12.58 -15.98
C GLY A 145 -12.31 -12.44 -16.23
N ARG A 146 -12.73 -11.98 -17.43
CA ARG A 146 -14.15 -11.88 -17.81
C ARG A 146 -14.66 -13.19 -18.42
N ARG A 147 -15.79 -13.64 -17.92
CA ARG A 147 -16.53 -14.79 -18.45
C ARG A 147 -18.00 -14.40 -18.69
N GLY A 148 -18.47 -14.52 -19.92
CA GLY A 148 -19.85 -14.09 -20.25
C GLY A 148 -20.16 -12.62 -19.95
N GLY A 149 -19.16 -11.73 -20.09
CA GLY A 149 -19.32 -10.29 -19.85
C GLY A 149 -19.25 -9.87 -18.36
N GLN A 150 -19.11 -10.82 -17.43
CA GLN A 150 -19.02 -10.56 -15.98
C GLN A 150 -17.64 -10.89 -15.42
N LEU A 151 -17.23 -10.22 -14.34
CA LEU A 151 -16.01 -10.56 -13.62
C LEU A 151 -16.24 -11.84 -12.80
N ASP A 152 -15.54 -12.90 -13.18
CA ASP A 152 -15.52 -14.16 -12.44
C ASP A 152 -14.29 -14.19 -11.53
N SER A 153 -14.53 -14.33 -10.22
CA SER A 153 -13.47 -14.26 -9.21
C SER A 153 -12.42 -15.35 -9.36
N ALA A 154 -12.82 -16.57 -9.75
CA ALA A 154 -11.87 -17.67 -9.92
C ALA A 154 -11.00 -17.48 -11.17
N THR A 155 -11.61 -17.08 -12.29
CA THR A 155 -10.91 -16.80 -13.55
C THR A 155 -9.97 -15.59 -13.38
N LEU A 156 -10.40 -14.57 -12.64
CA LEU A 156 -9.58 -13.39 -12.34
C LEU A 156 -8.32 -13.76 -11.55
N LEU A 157 -8.46 -14.59 -10.50
CA LEU A 157 -7.33 -15.09 -9.72
C LEU A 157 -6.37 -15.92 -10.57
N LEU A 158 -6.90 -16.84 -11.38
CA LEU A 158 -6.07 -17.68 -12.25
C LEU A 158 -5.31 -16.82 -13.28
N ALA A 159 -6.00 -15.88 -13.93
CA ALA A 159 -5.38 -14.95 -14.87
C ALA A 159 -4.27 -14.13 -14.20
N GLY A 160 -4.49 -13.66 -12.96
CA GLY A 160 -3.49 -12.93 -12.19
C GLY A 160 -2.25 -13.77 -11.87
N ILE A 161 -2.43 -15.01 -11.43
CA ILE A 161 -1.32 -15.93 -11.12
C ILE A 161 -0.50 -16.22 -12.38
N VAL A 162 -1.17 -16.52 -13.51
CA VAL A 162 -0.49 -16.80 -14.79
C VAL A 162 0.26 -15.55 -15.28
N ALA A 163 -0.38 -14.37 -15.23
CA ALA A 163 0.26 -13.11 -15.59
C ALA A 163 1.48 -12.82 -14.70
N ALA A 164 1.35 -12.98 -13.39
CA ALA A 164 2.47 -12.78 -12.45
C ALA A 164 3.65 -13.72 -12.76
N SER A 165 3.39 -15.00 -13.02
CA SER A 165 4.42 -15.97 -13.35
C SER A 165 5.12 -15.65 -14.67
N PHE A 166 4.36 -15.29 -15.70
CA PHE A 166 4.88 -14.90 -17.01
C PHE A 166 5.74 -13.64 -16.91
N LEU A 167 5.24 -12.60 -16.25
CA LEU A 167 5.98 -11.35 -16.06
C LEU A 167 7.24 -11.57 -15.22
N SER A 168 7.18 -12.41 -14.19
CA SER A 168 8.35 -12.75 -13.37
C SER A 168 9.46 -13.44 -14.18
N ALA A 169 9.09 -14.30 -15.12
CA ALA A 169 10.07 -14.93 -16.03
C ALA A 169 10.77 -13.89 -16.92
N ILE A 170 10.01 -12.92 -17.46
CA ILE A 170 10.58 -11.80 -18.23
C ILE A 170 11.50 -10.94 -17.35
N ILE A 171 11.07 -10.63 -16.13
CA ILE A 171 11.86 -9.86 -15.15
C ILE A 171 13.20 -10.55 -14.91
N MET A 172 13.18 -11.85 -14.60
CA MET A 172 14.41 -12.63 -14.38
C MET A 172 15.34 -12.60 -15.60
N PHE A 173 14.80 -12.74 -16.80
CA PHE A 173 15.57 -12.62 -18.04
C PHE A 173 16.20 -11.23 -18.18
N LEU A 174 15.41 -10.16 -18.04
CA LEU A 174 15.91 -8.79 -18.17
C LEU A 174 16.94 -8.43 -17.10
N MET A 175 16.83 -8.95 -15.88
CA MET A 175 17.80 -8.72 -14.82
C MET A 175 19.20 -9.22 -15.19
N THR A 176 19.33 -10.20 -16.08
CA THR A 176 20.64 -10.67 -16.58
C THR A 176 21.33 -9.65 -17.48
N THR A 177 20.60 -8.66 -18.00
CA THR A 177 21.14 -7.60 -18.87
C THR A 177 21.57 -6.35 -18.11
N LEU A 178 21.22 -6.24 -16.82
CA LEU A 178 21.55 -5.07 -16.00
C LEU A 178 23.01 -5.08 -15.53
N SER A 179 23.59 -3.89 -15.40
CA SER A 179 24.90 -3.71 -14.77
C SER A 179 24.85 -4.03 -13.27
N GLY A 180 26.00 -4.32 -12.66
CA GLY A 180 26.08 -4.66 -11.24
C GLY A 180 25.49 -3.59 -10.29
N ARG A 181 25.58 -2.30 -10.65
CA ARG A 181 24.98 -1.19 -9.89
C ARG A 181 23.47 -1.16 -10.04
N ASP A 182 22.97 -1.25 -11.27
CA ASP A 182 21.56 -1.23 -11.60
C ASP A 182 20.85 -2.47 -11.05
N LEU A 183 21.53 -3.63 -11.12
CA LEU A 183 21.04 -4.87 -10.55
C LEU A 183 20.84 -4.76 -9.03
N ARG A 184 21.79 -4.15 -8.30
CA ARG A 184 21.65 -3.91 -6.87
C ARG A 184 20.48 -2.97 -6.57
N GLY A 185 20.38 -1.84 -7.27
CA GLY A 185 19.29 -0.89 -7.12
C GLY A 185 17.93 -1.54 -7.37
N MET A 186 17.83 -2.35 -8.42
CA MET A 186 16.61 -3.09 -8.74
C MET A 186 16.25 -4.15 -7.71
N ALA A 187 17.25 -4.85 -7.16
CA ALA A 187 17.02 -5.81 -6.07
C ALA A 187 16.43 -5.13 -4.82
N PHE A 188 16.96 -3.97 -4.42
CA PHE A 188 16.39 -3.19 -3.32
C PHE A 188 14.97 -2.71 -3.64
N TRP A 189 14.72 -2.24 -4.87
CA TRP A 189 13.39 -1.83 -5.29
C TRP A 189 12.38 -2.99 -5.23
N LEU A 190 12.78 -4.19 -5.69
CA LEU A 190 11.93 -5.41 -5.59
C LEU A 190 11.64 -5.83 -4.14
N MET A 191 12.53 -5.51 -3.21
CA MET A 191 12.33 -5.78 -1.78
C MET A 191 11.46 -4.73 -1.07
N GLY A 192 11.09 -3.65 -1.77
CA GLY A 192 10.32 -2.53 -1.22
C GLY A 192 11.16 -1.57 -0.40
N ASP A 193 11.40 -0.37 -0.95
CA ASP A 193 12.25 0.66 -0.35
C ASP A 193 11.54 2.00 -0.32
N LEU A 194 11.59 2.68 0.83
CA LEU A 194 11.09 4.03 1.03
C LEU A 194 12.22 5.07 1.09
N ALA A 195 13.49 4.64 1.10
CA ALA A 195 14.64 5.53 1.25
C ALA A 195 15.14 6.11 -0.06
N SER A 196 15.12 5.30 -1.13
CA SER A 196 15.72 5.66 -2.42
C SER A 196 14.80 6.47 -3.33
N GLN A 197 13.65 6.93 -2.82
CA GLN A 197 12.67 7.62 -3.64
C GLN A 197 12.96 9.11 -3.73
N PRO A 198 12.87 9.70 -4.95
CA PRO A 198 12.94 11.15 -5.07
C PRO A 198 11.83 11.78 -4.21
N SER A 199 12.10 12.95 -3.65
CA SER A 199 11.16 13.68 -2.80
C SER A 199 9.78 13.69 -3.43
N VAL A 200 8.88 12.86 -2.89
CA VAL A 200 7.51 12.73 -3.39
C VAL A 200 6.71 13.93 -2.87
N ASN A 201 7.08 15.11 -3.34
CA ASN A 201 6.34 16.33 -3.06
C ASN A 201 5.15 16.49 -4.02
N SER A 202 4.48 15.36 -4.32
CA SER A 202 3.45 15.30 -5.33
C SER A 202 2.09 15.12 -4.70
N ALA A 203 1.42 16.23 -4.40
CA ALA A 203 0.05 16.25 -3.86
C ALA A 203 -0.93 15.35 -4.67
N TRP A 204 -0.67 15.15 -5.96
CA TRP A 204 -1.47 14.29 -6.83
C TRP A 204 -1.48 12.81 -6.39
N LEU A 205 -0.41 12.31 -5.73
CA LEU A 205 -0.38 10.94 -5.21
C LEU A 205 -1.41 10.76 -4.09
N TYR A 206 -1.50 11.76 -3.19
CA TYR A 206 -2.51 11.74 -2.12
C TYR A 206 -3.91 11.95 -2.67
N LEU A 207 -4.06 12.74 -3.74
CA LEU A 207 -5.33 12.88 -4.45
C LEU A 207 -5.77 11.53 -5.03
N LEU A 208 -4.87 10.78 -5.66
CA LEU A 208 -5.17 9.42 -6.17
C LEU A 208 -5.52 8.45 -5.04
N LEU A 209 -4.83 8.52 -3.88
CA LEU A 209 -5.21 7.75 -2.70
C LEU A 209 -6.63 8.09 -2.25
N LEU A 210 -6.98 9.36 -2.14
CA LEU A 210 -8.30 9.79 -1.70
C LEU A 210 -9.39 9.39 -2.70
N ILE A 211 -9.14 9.53 -4.01
CA ILE A 211 -10.08 9.09 -5.06
C ILE A 211 -10.27 7.57 -5.00
N GLY A 212 -9.20 6.79 -4.93
CA GLY A 212 -9.28 5.34 -4.90
C GLY A 212 -9.95 4.81 -3.63
N ALA A 213 -9.51 5.29 -2.46
CA ALA A 213 -10.09 4.90 -1.18
C ALA A 213 -11.54 5.36 -1.05
N GLY A 214 -11.85 6.59 -1.48
CA GLY A 214 -13.20 7.13 -1.54
C GLY A 214 -14.11 6.31 -2.46
N SER A 215 -13.63 5.92 -3.64
CA SER A 215 -14.39 5.08 -4.57
C SER A 215 -14.75 3.72 -3.96
N ILE A 216 -13.80 3.07 -3.25
CA ILE A 216 -14.10 1.83 -2.53
C ILE A 216 -15.05 2.10 -1.37
N TYR A 217 -14.88 3.19 -0.63
CA TYR A 217 -15.72 3.53 0.51
C TYR A 217 -17.18 3.79 0.10
N THR A 218 -17.43 4.44 -1.03
CA THR A 218 -18.81 4.67 -1.52
C THR A 218 -19.55 3.38 -1.83
N THR A 219 -18.85 2.29 -2.12
CA THR A 219 -19.44 0.96 -2.36
C THR A 219 -19.53 0.10 -1.10
N SER A 220 -19.13 0.61 0.07
CA SER A 220 -19.01 -0.19 1.30
C SER A 220 -20.31 -0.88 1.75
N SER A 221 -21.46 -0.22 1.61
CA SER A 221 -22.76 -0.79 1.93
C SER A 221 -23.13 -1.91 0.96
N ASP A 222 -22.87 -1.73 -0.33
CA ASP A 222 -23.12 -2.73 -1.36
C ASP A 222 -22.21 -3.94 -1.18
N LEU A 223 -20.94 -3.72 -0.78
CA LEU A 223 -20.00 -4.79 -0.45
C LEU A 223 -20.50 -5.65 0.71
N ASN A 224 -21.09 -5.04 1.75
CA ASN A 224 -21.69 -5.80 2.84
C ASN A 224 -22.82 -6.72 2.35
N LEU A 225 -23.64 -6.26 1.39
CA LEU A 225 -24.72 -7.07 0.78
C LEU A 225 -24.16 -8.15 -0.15
N ILE A 226 -23.14 -7.87 -0.95
CA ILE A 226 -22.50 -8.85 -1.84
C ILE A 226 -21.89 -10.02 -1.05
N LEU A 227 -21.43 -9.79 0.17
CA LEU A 227 -20.87 -10.84 1.02
C LEU A 227 -21.92 -11.83 1.53
N THR A 228 -23.19 -11.45 1.63
CA THR A 228 -24.27 -12.38 1.98
C THR A 228 -24.66 -13.28 0.81
N GLY A 229 -24.42 -12.85 -0.43
CA GLY A 229 -24.69 -13.56 -1.68
C GLY A 229 -24.87 -12.59 -2.83
N GLU A 230 -24.31 -12.91 -4.03
CA GLU A 230 -24.44 -12.03 -5.19
C GLU A 230 -25.88 -12.00 -5.74
N GLN A 231 -26.59 -13.12 -5.65
CA GLN A 231 -27.99 -13.19 -6.09
C GLN A 231 -28.88 -12.39 -5.13
N GLU A 232 -28.71 -12.57 -3.84
CA GLU A 232 -29.41 -11.84 -2.80
C GLU A 232 -29.16 -10.33 -2.91
N ALA A 233 -27.90 -9.92 -3.15
CA ALA A 233 -27.56 -8.52 -3.35
C ALA A 233 -28.27 -7.93 -4.58
N ARG A 234 -28.38 -8.70 -5.69
CA ARG A 234 -29.13 -8.27 -6.89
C ARG A 234 -30.63 -8.12 -6.60
N HIS A 235 -31.23 -9.03 -5.84
CA HIS A 235 -32.62 -8.92 -5.43
C HIS A 235 -32.88 -7.68 -4.57
N LEU A 236 -31.89 -7.23 -3.80
CA LEU A 236 -31.92 -6.00 -3.02
C LEU A 236 -31.55 -4.73 -3.84
N GLY A 237 -31.43 -4.86 -5.17
CA GLY A 237 -31.21 -3.72 -6.08
C GLY A 237 -29.74 -3.35 -6.29
N VAL A 238 -28.77 -4.12 -5.77
CA VAL A 238 -27.34 -3.83 -5.97
C VAL A 238 -26.91 -4.19 -7.39
N ASN A 239 -26.28 -3.25 -8.08
CA ASN A 239 -25.62 -3.55 -9.35
C ASN A 239 -24.24 -4.17 -9.10
N VAL A 240 -24.23 -5.50 -8.85
CA VAL A 240 -23.04 -6.26 -8.49
C VAL A 240 -21.88 -6.07 -9.48
N ASN A 241 -22.17 -6.02 -10.79
CA ASN A 241 -21.14 -5.86 -11.81
C ASN A 241 -20.46 -4.49 -11.74
N ARG A 242 -21.24 -3.42 -11.50
CA ARG A 242 -20.71 -2.07 -11.33
C ARG A 242 -19.87 -1.97 -10.07
N VAL A 243 -20.34 -2.52 -8.96
CA VAL A 243 -19.59 -2.52 -7.68
C VAL A 243 -18.27 -3.27 -7.84
N LYS A 244 -18.30 -4.47 -8.43
CA LYS A 244 -17.07 -5.25 -8.70
C LYS A 244 -16.09 -4.48 -9.59
N LEU A 245 -16.57 -3.81 -10.63
CA LEU A 245 -15.71 -3.02 -11.52
C LEU A 245 -15.08 -1.83 -10.78
N VAL A 246 -15.88 -1.06 -10.02
CA VAL A 246 -15.37 0.08 -9.25
C VAL A 246 -14.30 -0.36 -8.25
N VAL A 247 -14.57 -1.42 -7.49
CA VAL A 247 -13.63 -1.94 -6.49
C VAL A 247 -12.36 -2.48 -7.18
N TYR A 248 -12.52 -3.22 -8.28
CA TYR A 248 -11.39 -3.75 -9.05
C TYR A 248 -10.46 -2.63 -9.52
N VAL A 249 -11.02 -1.63 -10.20
CA VAL A 249 -10.24 -0.51 -10.76
C VAL A 249 -9.59 0.31 -9.65
N ALA A 250 -10.36 0.68 -8.62
CA ALA A 250 -9.86 1.51 -7.53
C ALA A 250 -8.78 0.79 -6.70
N ALA A 251 -8.99 -0.48 -6.33
CA ALA A 251 -8.00 -1.26 -5.58
C ALA A 251 -6.73 -1.51 -6.40
N SER A 252 -6.88 -1.78 -7.69
CA SER A 252 -5.75 -1.93 -8.61
C SER A 252 -4.96 -0.65 -8.78
N MET A 253 -5.64 0.50 -8.92
CA MET A 253 -5.01 1.82 -8.99
C MET A 253 -4.22 2.12 -7.71
N LEU A 254 -4.81 1.85 -6.54
CA LEU A 254 -4.13 2.03 -5.25
C LEU A 254 -2.90 1.14 -5.12
N THR A 255 -2.98 -0.12 -5.58
CA THR A 255 -1.84 -1.04 -5.57
C THR A 255 -0.75 -0.57 -6.52
N GLY A 256 -1.11 -0.19 -7.76
CA GLY A 256 -0.17 0.34 -8.74
C GLY A 256 0.51 1.63 -8.27
N LEU A 257 -0.26 2.52 -7.64
CA LEU A 257 0.25 3.75 -7.01
C LEU A 257 1.29 3.42 -5.94
N ALA A 258 0.96 2.54 -5.00
CA ALA A 258 1.87 2.18 -3.91
C ALA A 258 3.15 1.56 -4.46
N VAL A 259 3.03 0.55 -5.34
CA VAL A 259 4.19 -0.18 -5.88
C VAL A 259 5.08 0.72 -6.73
N SER A 260 4.51 1.65 -7.52
CA SER A 260 5.30 2.57 -8.35
C SER A 260 6.22 3.49 -7.56
N VAL A 261 5.85 3.83 -6.32
CA VAL A 261 6.61 4.76 -5.47
C VAL A 261 7.42 4.09 -4.35
N SER A 262 7.17 2.82 -4.05
CA SER A 262 7.86 2.11 -2.95
C SER A 262 8.43 0.76 -3.33
N GLY A 263 8.21 0.30 -4.56
CA GLY A 263 8.45 -1.10 -4.91
C GLY A 263 7.47 -2.04 -4.21
N ALA A 264 7.81 -3.33 -4.15
CA ALA A 264 6.92 -4.37 -3.65
C ALA A 264 7.00 -4.50 -2.12
N ILE A 265 5.96 -4.08 -1.40
CA ILE A 265 5.84 -4.23 0.05
C ILE A 265 4.70 -5.20 0.38
N GLY A 266 5.04 -6.46 0.63
CA GLY A 266 4.07 -7.53 0.88
C GLY A 266 3.44 -7.51 2.27
N TYR A 267 2.41 -8.36 2.45
CA TYR A 267 1.67 -8.62 3.68
C TYR A 267 0.76 -7.48 4.20
N VAL A 268 0.97 -6.25 3.79
CA VAL A 268 0.21 -5.09 4.28
C VAL A 268 -1.26 -5.20 3.88
N GLY A 269 -1.52 -5.43 2.60
CA GLY A 269 -2.87 -5.61 2.05
C GLY A 269 -3.59 -6.86 2.52
N LEU A 270 -2.83 -7.88 2.92
CA LEU A 270 -3.37 -9.13 3.45
C LEU A 270 -3.67 -9.02 4.95
N LEU A 271 -2.66 -8.63 5.73
CA LEU A 271 -2.67 -8.72 7.19
C LEU A 271 -3.52 -7.63 7.83
N VAL A 272 -3.37 -6.37 7.38
CA VAL A 272 -4.02 -5.23 8.05
C VAL A 272 -5.54 -5.30 7.99
N PRO A 273 -6.20 -5.50 6.84
CA PRO A 273 -7.65 -5.63 6.81
C PRO A 273 -8.15 -6.81 7.66
N HIS A 274 -7.36 -7.89 7.72
CA HIS A 274 -7.67 -9.04 8.55
C HIS A 274 -7.64 -8.68 10.04
N LEU A 275 -6.59 -8.00 10.52
CA LEU A 275 -6.49 -7.51 11.90
C LEU A 275 -7.60 -6.52 12.24
N MET A 276 -7.88 -5.56 11.36
CA MET A 276 -8.95 -4.57 11.57
C MET A 276 -10.32 -5.26 11.67
N ARG A 277 -10.57 -6.28 10.86
CA ARG A 277 -11.79 -7.09 10.93
C ARG A 277 -11.93 -7.82 12.26
N MET A 278 -10.84 -8.35 12.79
CA MET A 278 -10.83 -9.01 14.12
C MET A 278 -11.09 -8.02 15.26
N MET A 279 -10.54 -6.81 15.17
CA MET A 279 -10.63 -5.80 16.23
C MET A 279 -11.96 -5.04 16.21
N PHE A 280 -12.45 -4.67 15.04
CA PHE A 280 -13.55 -3.71 14.90
C PHE A 280 -14.80 -4.30 14.24
N GLY A 281 -14.71 -5.47 13.63
CA GLY A 281 -15.82 -6.18 12.98
C GLY A 281 -15.73 -6.18 11.45
N THR A 282 -16.74 -6.78 10.82
CA THR A 282 -16.75 -7.12 9.39
C THR A 282 -17.41 -6.09 8.49
N ASP A 283 -18.02 -5.04 9.06
CA ASP A 283 -18.73 -4.01 8.29
C ASP A 283 -17.74 -3.13 7.51
N TYR A 284 -17.85 -3.13 6.19
CA TYR A 284 -16.93 -2.41 5.29
C TYR A 284 -16.94 -0.89 5.46
N ARG A 285 -18.03 -0.31 5.99
CA ARG A 285 -18.08 1.13 6.33
C ARG A 285 -17.09 1.52 7.41
N LEU A 286 -16.73 0.57 8.30
CA LEU A 286 -15.71 0.76 9.32
C LEU A 286 -14.38 0.13 8.88
N LEU A 287 -14.43 -1.02 8.21
CA LEU A 287 -13.24 -1.78 7.82
C LEU A 287 -12.34 -1.01 6.86
N ILE A 288 -12.90 -0.29 5.86
CA ILE A 288 -12.12 0.46 4.87
C ILE A 288 -11.30 1.57 5.54
N PRO A 289 -11.89 2.52 6.30
CA PRO A 289 -11.10 3.60 6.91
C PRO A 289 -10.14 3.09 7.99
N THR A 290 -10.53 2.07 8.76
CA THR A 290 -9.61 1.48 9.76
C THR A 290 -8.46 0.73 9.10
N SER A 291 -8.68 0.08 7.95
CA SER A 291 -7.60 -0.55 7.18
C SER A 291 -6.63 0.49 6.63
N ALA A 292 -7.11 1.60 6.10
CA ALA A 292 -6.25 2.69 5.63
C ALA A 292 -5.34 3.21 6.75
N LEU A 293 -5.91 3.54 7.90
CA LEU A 293 -5.15 4.02 9.06
C LEU A 293 -4.22 2.94 9.63
N GLY A 294 -4.69 1.71 9.75
CA GLY A 294 -3.89 0.59 10.24
C GLY A 294 -2.69 0.27 9.33
N GLY A 295 -2.88 0.38 8.00
CA GLY A 295 -1.80 0.22 7.03
C GLY A 295 -0.77 1.32 7.11
N ALA A 296 -1.21 2.57 7.24
CA ALA A 296 -0.32 3.71 7.46
C ALA A 296 0.52 3.51 8.73
N ILE A 297 -0.12 3.12 9.85
CA ILE A 297 0.58 2.82 11.11
C ILE A 297 1.62 1.71 10.91
N LEU A 298 1.22 0.60 10.27
CA LEU A 298 2.11 -0.55 10.09
C LEU A 298 3.36 -0.18 9.30
N ILE A 299 3.20 0.55 8.18
CA ILE A 299 4.36 0.93 7.34
C ILE A 299 5.25 1.95 8.05
N VAL A 300 4.70 2.97 8.71
CA VAL A 300 5.50 3.94 9.46
C VAL A 300 6.31 3.26 10.56
N VAL A 301 5.71 2.31 11.28
CA VAL A 301 6.41 1.55 12.32
C VAL A 301 7.46 0.61 11.72
N ALA A 302 7.11 -0.15 10.65
CA ALA A 302 8.03 -1.05 9.98
C ALA A 302 9.25 -0.32 9.40
N ASP A 303 9.03 0.86 8.78
CA ASP A 303 10.09 1.71 8.27
C ASP A 303 10.98 2.25 9.40
N THR A 304 10.37 2.67 10.51
CA THR A 304 11.14 3.13 11.68
C THR A 304 12.04 2.03 12.23
N VAL A 305 11.53 0.81 12.31
CA VAL A 305 12.33 -0.35 12.72
C VAL A 305 13.42 -0.66 11.69
N ALA A 306 13.09 -0.67 10.39
CA ALA A 306 14.02 -0.98 9.30
C ALA A 306 15.28 -0.09 9.31
N ARG A 307 15.11 1.21 9.60
CA ARG A 307 16.22 2.21 9.64
C ARG A 307 16.90 2.37 11.00
N THR A 308 16.39 1.73 12.05
CA THR A 308 16.97 1.87 13.39
C THR A 308 17.59 0.58 13.92
N ALA A 309 17.10 -0.59 13.49
CA ALA A 309 17.51 -1.87 14.03
C ALA A 309 18.98 -2.22 13.73
N VAL A 310 19.51 -1.81 12.58
CA VAL A 310 20.88 -2.15 12.13
C VAL A 310 21.59 -0.90 11.59
N ALA A 311 21.33 0.26 12.20
CA ALA A 311 22.00 1.49 11.80
C ALA A 311 23.53 1.33 11.78
N PRO A 312 24.27 1.89 10.80
CA PRO A 312 23.81 2.89 9.83
C PRO A 312 23.21 2.30 8.52
N THR A 313 23.07 1.00 8.37
CA THR A 313 22.49 0.39 7.17
C THR A 313 20.97 0.37 7.23
N ASP A 314 20.32 0.85 6.16
CA ASP A 314 18.87 0.75 6.01
C ASP A 314 18.48 -0.62 5.46
N TRP A 315 17.47 -1.24 6.07
CA TRP A 315 16.87 -2.46 5.54
C TRP A 315 15.65 -2.15 4.67
N PRO A 316 15.38 -2.94 3.62
CA PRO A 316 14.16 -2.78 2.83
C PRO A 316 12.92 -2.98 3.70
N VAL A 317 11.97 -2.05 3.62
CA VAL A 317 10.73 -2.10 4.44
C VAL A 317 9.89 -3.33 4.12
N GLY A 318 9.86 -3.75 2.85
CA GLY A 318 9.13 -4.95 2.44
C GLY A 318 9.68 -6.23 3.06
N ALA A 319 11.01 -6.33 3.27
CA ALA A 319 11.60 -7.43 4.01
C ALA A 319 11.14 -7.41 5.49
N MET A 320 11.07 -6.24 6.12
CA MET A 320 10.61 -6.10 7.50
C MET A 320 9.12 -6.47 7.65
N THR A 321 8.26 -6.02 6.72
CA THR A 321 6.84 -6.40 6.73
C THR A 321 6.64 -7.90 6.49
N ALA A 322 7.47 -8.53 5.67
CA ALA A 322 7.43 -9.98 5.43
C ALA A 322 7.89 -10.77 6.66
N LEU A 323 9.02 -10.38 7.27
CA LEU A 323 9.55 -11.04 8.47
C LEU A 323 8.59 -10.95 9.66
N GLY A 324 7.92 -9.81 9.84
CA GLY A 324 6.92 -9.64 10.89
C GLY A 324 5.56 -10.22 10.52
N GLY A 325 5.13 -10.02 9.27
CA GLY A 325 3.79 -10.37 8.79
C GLY A 325 3.57 -11.87 8.65
N ALA A 326 4.51 -12.61 8.09
CA ALA A 326 4.35 -14.05 7.85
C ALA A 326 4.16 -14.86 9.15
N PRO A 327 4.98 -14.70 10.22
CA PRO A 327 4.76 -15.41 11.47
C PRO A 327 3.42 -15.05 12.15
N VAL A 328 3.07 -13.74 12.14
CA VAL A 328 1.79 -13.27 12.71
C VAL A 328 0.63 -13.90 11.95
N PHE A 329 0.70 -13.93 10.62
CA PHE A 329 -0.35 -14.53 9.80
C PHE A 329 -0.50 -16.05 10.04
N ILE A 330 0.61 -16.79 10.12
CA ILE A 330 0.60 -18.23 10.45
C ILE A 330 -0.03 -18.47 11.82
N TYR A 331 0.32 -17.64 12.82
CA TYR A 331 -0.27 -17.72 14.15
C TYR A 331 -1.79 -17.52 14.14
N LEU A 332 -2.26 -16.49 13.41
CA LEU A 332 -3.69 -16.17 13.29
C LEU A 332 -4.46 -17.27 12.57
N MET A 333 -3.89 -17.90 11.54
CA MET A 333 -4.50 -19.04 10.87
C MET A 333 -4.70 -20.22 11.82
N ARG A 334 -3.68 -20.58 12.60
CA ARG A 334 -3.76 -21.70 13.57
C ARG A 334 -4.81 -21.47 14.65
N ARG A 335 -5.02 -20.23 15.08
CA ARG A 335 -6.00 -19.91 16.13
C ARG A 335 -7.46 -20.03 15.66
N ARG A 336 -7.73 -19.97 14.35
CA ARG A 336 -9.08 -20.15 13.78
C ARG A 336 -9.48 -21.61 13.55
N VAL A 337 -8.51 -22.50 13.55
CA VAL A 337 -8.74 -23.97 13.37
C VAL A 337 -9.10 -24.64 14.70
N ARG A 338 -8.97 -23.93 15.81
CA ARG A 338 -9.47 -24.35 17.14
C ARG A 338 -10.75 -23.59 17.49
#